data_d76e54efa5dd9fd54bc2a9f67c8f467d
#
_entry.id   d76e54efa5dd9fd54bc2a9f67c8f467d
#
_cell.length_a   1.000
_cell.length_b   1.000
_cell.length_c   1.000
_cell.angle_alpha   90.00
_cell.angle_beta   90.00
_cell.angle_gamma   90.00
#
_symmetry.space_group_name_H-M   'P 1'
#
loop_
_entity.id
_entity.type
_entity.pdbx_description
1 polymer ?
#
loop_
_entity_poly.entity_id
_entity_poly.type
_entity_poly.pdbx_seq_one_letter_code
_entity_poly.pdbx_strand_id
1 'polypeptide(L)'
;AAAPDAQVAHGATGVMVSLDDLADRPPRPLRDGEVIDLGGKRVRHLDTPHVPHAWEARLLFEETTGTLLCGDLFTATGDSPALTDGDLLGPAVAAEDLFHYSALAPATAPTIRSLAELEPSTLALMHGPSFNGDCVAALHALADHYQERVEAAAQA
;
A
#
# COMPACT_ATOMS: atom_id res chain seq x y z
N ALA A 1 16.27 -17.85 15.64
CA ALA A 1 15.74 -16.85 14.66
C ALA A 1 16.76 -16.62 13.56
N ALA A 2 16.31 -16.38 12.30
CA ALA A 2 17.21 -16.10 11.17
C ALA A 2 17.89 -14.73 11.27
N ALA A 3 17.32 -13.79 12.03
CA ALA A 3 17.82 -12.44 12.25
C ALA A 3 17.65 -12.05 13.72
N PRO A 4 18.48 -12.55 14.63
CA PRO A 4 18.28 -12.35 16.08
C PRO A 4 18.41 -10.89 16.51
N ASP A 5 19.19 -10.10 15.78
CA ASP A 5 19.44 -8.68 16.10
C ASP A 5 18.53 -7.71 15.32
N ALA A 6 17.65 -8.23 14.44
CA ALA A 6 16.72 -7.37 13.69
C ALA A 6 15.65 -6.78 14.63
N GLN A 7 15.43 -5.49 14.50
CA GLN A 7 14.32 -4.82 15.19
C GLN A 7 13.02 -5.05 14.43
N VAL A 8 11.98 -5.48 15.12
CA VAL A 8 10.61 -5.49 14.59
C VAL A 8 10.08 -4.05 14.63
N ALA A 9 9.53 -3.55 13.54
CA ALA A 9 8.98 -2.20 13.47
C ALA A 9 7.65 -2.16 12.70
N HIS A 10 6.72 -1.33 13.14
CA HIS A 10 5.39 -1.20 12.56
C HIS A 10 4.74 0.11 13.01
N GLY A 11 3.70 0.59 12.33
CA GLY A 11 2.89 1.70 12.83
C GLY A 11 2.30 1.43 14.21
N ALA A 12 2.01 2.47 14.97
CA ALA A 12 1.58 2.35 16.37
C ALA A 12 0.34 1.44 16.53
N THR A 13 -0.64 1.55 15.64
CA THR A 13 -1.83 0.68 15.66
C THR A 13 -1.46 -0.78 15.46
N GLY A 14 -0.61 -1.11 14.50
CA GLY A 14 -0.21 -2.49 14.26
C GLY A 14 0.66 -3.08 15.36
N VAL A 15 1.47 -2.26 16.05
CA VAL A 15 2.14 -2.70 17.27
C VAL A 15 1.12 -3.14 18.30
N MET A 16 0.11 -2.30 18.56
CA MET A 16 -0.90 -2.53 19.60
C MET A 16 -1.85 -3.71 19.30
N VAL A 17 -2.28 -3.88 18.03
CA VAL A 17 -3.34 -4.85 17.70
C VAL A 17 -2.83 -6.16 17.11
N SER A 18 -1.58 -6.22 16.67
CA SER A 18 -1.05 -7.39 15.97
C SER A 18 0.30 -7.87 16.50
N LEU A 19 1.21 -6.97 16.89
CA LEU A 19 2.59 -7.36 17.22
C LEU A 19 2.86 -7.53 18.70
N ASP A 20 2.13 -6.89 19.60
CA ASP A 20 2.36 -6.99 21.04
C ASP A 20 2.30 -8.44 21.54
N ASP A 21 1.39 -9.25 20.97
CA ASP A 21 1.21 -10.65 21.35
C ASP A 21 2.05 -11.63 20.48
N LEU A 22 2.54 -11.21 19.31
CA LEU A 22 3.18 -12.10 18.33
C LEU A 22 4.70 -11.93 18.23
N ALA A 23 5.22 -10.74 18.55
CA ALA A 23 6.65 -10.47 18.41
C ALA A 23 7.45 -11.13 19.54
N ASP A 24 8.56 -11.79 19.18
CA ASP A 24 9.50 -12.40 20.13
C ASP A 24 10.38 -11.36 20.86
N ARG A 25 10.22 -10.10 20.56
CA ARG A 25 10.93 -8.95 21.14
C ARG A 25 10.08 -7.68 21.01
N PRO A 26 10.30 -6.65 21.86
CA PRO A 26 9.51 -5.43 21.82
C PRO A 26 9.54 -4.77 20.45
N PRO A 27 8.38 -4.58 19.79
CA PRO A 27 8.33 -3.90 18.51
C PRO A 27 8.54 -2.39 18.67
N ARG A 28 9.20 -1.76 17.69
CA ARG A 28 9.35 -0.31 17.61
C ARG A 28 8.14 0.29 16.92
N PRO A 29 7.36 1.17 17.57
CA PRO A 29 6.30 1.90 16.89
C PRO A 29 6.90 2.97 15.98
N LEU A 30 6.42 3.04 14.74
CA LEU A 30 6.75 4.07 13.76
C LEU A 30 5.63 5.10 13.70
N ARG A 31 6.00 6.34 13.43
CA ARG A 31 5.05 7.43 13.14
C ARG A 31 4.79 7.52 11.65
N ASP A 32 3.64 8.07 11.29
CA ASP A 32 3.39 8.44 9.90
C ASP A 32 4.46 9.41 9.39
N GLY A 33 4.94 9.18 8.17
CA GLY A 33 6.02 9.92 7.55
C GLY A 33 7.43 9.64 8.12
N GLU A 34 7.57 8.77 9.12
CA GLU A 34 8.89 8.44 9.69
C GLU A 34 9.78 7.76 8.66
N VAL A 35 11.02 8.26 8.55
CA VAL A 35 12.01 7.71 7.62
C VAL A 35 13.03 6.87 8.38
N ILE A 36 13.26 5.65 7.88
CA ILE A 36 14.25 4.70 8.37
C ILE A 36 15.40 4.63 7.37
N ASP A 37 16.63 4.83 7.84
CA ASP A 37 17.83 4.59 7.04
C ASP A 37 18.24 3.12 7.19
N LEU A 38 18.29 2.42 6.07
CA LEU A 38 18.69 1.00 5.97
C LEU A 38 20.16 0.83 5.52
N GLY A 39 20.99 1.84 5.69
CA GLY A 39 22.40 1.81 5.26
C GLY A 39 22.55 2.17 3.77
N GLY A 40 22.06 3.31 3.39
CA GLY A 40 22.13 3.84 1.99
C GLY A 40 20.81 3.75 1.22
N LYS A 41 19.78 3.18 1.82
CA LYS A 41 18.39 3.21 1.38
C LYS A 41 17.52 3.85 2.45
N ARG A 42 16.68 4.78 2.05
CA ARG A 42 15.76 5.49 2.95
C ARG A 42 14.35 5.05 2.67
N VAL A 43 13.69 4.52 3.70
CA VAL A 43 12.32 4.03 3.59
C VAL A 43 11.42 4.85 4.49
N ARG A 44 10.42 5.50 3.90
CA ARG A 44 9.39 6.26 4.60
C ARG A 44 8.21 5.36 4.91
N HIS A 45 7.80 5.34 6.16
CA HIS A 45 6.58 4.69 6.63
C HIS A 45 5.38 5.60 6.35
N LEU A 46 4.30 5.05 5.82
CA LEU A 46 3.07 5.76 5.47
C LEU A 46 1.89 5.03 6.12
N ASP A 47 1.20 5.68 7.04
CA ASP A 47 -0.04 5.15 7.57
C ASP A 47 -1.17 5.32 6.54
N THR A 48 -1.83 4.22 6.20
CA THR A 48 -2.96 4.19 5.27
C THR A 48 -4.14 3.45 5.89
N PRO A 49 -4.64 3.86 7.07
CA PRO A 49 -5.64 3.08 7.81
C PRO A 49 -6.85 2.77 6.94
N HIS A 50 -7.23 1.48 6.90
CA HIS A 50 -8.28 0.91 6.06
C HIS A 50 -8.03 0.93 4.55
N VAL A 51 -6.84 1.30 4.07
CA VAL A 51 -6.56 1.39 2.63
C VAL A 51 -5.42 0.45 2.24
N PRO A 52 -5.72 -0.62 1.46
CA PRO A 52 -7.05 -0.99 0.97
C PRO A 52 -7.97 -1.59 2.04
N HIS A 53 -7.44 -2.19 3.09
CA HIS A 53 -8.18 -2.76 4.21
C HIS A 53 -7.30 -2.83 5.49
N ALA A 54 -7.90 -3.19 6.64
CA ALA A 54 -7.30 -3.30 7.97
C ALA A 54 -6.97 -1.96 8.66
N TRP A 55 -7.12 -1.92 9.96
CA TRP A 55 -6.90 -0.73 10.80
C TRP A 55 -5.45 -0.25 10.77
N GLU A 56 -4.54 -1.21 10.72
CA GLU A 56 -3.10 -1.03 10.74
C GLU A 56 -2.48 -1.01 9.33
N ALA A 57 -3.30 -0.88 8.28
CA ALA A 57 -2.80 -0.81 6.91
C ALA A 57 -1.78 0.32 6.77
N ARG A 58 -0.70 0.02 6.06
CA ARG A 58 0.40 0.95 5.80
C ARG A 58 1.14 0.56 4.55
N LEU A 59 1.85 1.53 4.02
CA LEU A 59 2.73 1.33 2.89
C LEU A 59 4.15 1.81 3.23
N LEU A 60 5.09 1.48 2.38
CA LEU A 60 6.46 1.98 2.47
C LEU A 60 6.83 2.67 1.16
N PHE A 61 7.51 3.80 1.26
CA PHE A 61 8.07 4.50 0.12
C PHE A 61 9.60 4.51 0.21
N GLU A 62 10.28 3.84 -0.71
CA GLU A 62 11.74 3.87 -0.80
C GLU A 62 12.15 5.11 -1.59
N GLU A 63 12.71 6.10 -0.89
CA GLU A 63 12.97 7.44 -1.40
C GLU A 63 14.12 7.50 -2.42
N THR A 64 15.07 6.54 -2.38
CA THR A 64 16.27 6.57 -3.22
C THR A 64 15.95 6.25 -4.69
N THR A 65 15.02 5.32 -4.91
CA THR A 65 14.58 4.90 -6.24
C THR A 65 13.16 5.37 -6.58
N GLY A 66 12.48 6.06 -5.67
CA GLY A 66 11.10 6.47 -5.86
C GLY A 66 10.14 5.28 -5.96
N THR A 67 10.38 4.22 -5.19
CA THR A 67 9.56 3.01 -5.25
C THR A 67 8.52 3.01 -4.14
N LEU A 68 7.23 3.00 -4.50
CA LEU A 68 6.12 2.77 -3.58
C LEU A 68 5.84 1.27 -3.49
N LEU A 69 5.95 0.70 -2.28
CA LEU A 69 5.53 -0.67 -2.00
C LEU A 69 4.04 -0.63 -1.65
N CYS A 70 3.23 -1.09 -2.60
CA CYS A 70 1.79 -0.82 -2.63
C CYS A 70 0.94 -1.76 -1.77
N GLY A 71 1.53 -2.78 -1.11
CA GLY A 71 0.72 -3.79 -0.44
C GLY A 71 -0.30 -4.39 -1.40
N ASP A 72 -1.55 -4.45 -0.98
CA ASP A 72 -2.65 -5.00 -1.78
C ASP A 72 -3.29 -4.00 -2.76
N LEU A 73 -2.84 -2.75 -2.81
CA LEU A 73 -3.29 -1.84 -3.87
C LEU A 73 -2.90 -2.38 -5.25
N PHE A 74 -3.80 -2.27 -6.21
CA PHE A 74 -3.66 -2.83 -7.55
C PHE A 74 -3.51 -4.35 -7.59
N THR A 75 -4.05 -5.08 -6.61
CA THR A 75 -4.06 -6.55 -6.66
C THR A 75 -4.59 -7.05 -8.00
N ALA A 76 -3.84 -7.93 -8.63
CA ALA A 76 -4.21 -8.60 -9.87
C ALA A 76 -4.08 -10.11 -9.72
N THR A 77 -4.85 -10.85 -10.49
CA THR A 77 -4.85 -12.33 -10.48
C THR A 77 -4.33 -12.90 -11.80
N GLY A 78 -3.88 -14.15 -11.76
CA GLY A 78 -3.37 -14.87 -12.94
C GLY A 78 -1.88 -14.63 -13.17
N ASP A 79 -1.39 -15.14 -14.28
CA ASP A 79 0.01 -14.99 -14.70
C ASP A 79 0.27 -13.55 -15.15
N SER A 80 1.35 -12.97 -14.66
CA SER A 80 1.76 -11.61 -14.99
C SER A 80 3.28 -11.54 -15.18
N PRO A 81 3.79 -10.60 -16.00
CA PRO A 81 5.21 -10.33 -16.08
C PRO A 81 5.73 -9.78 -14.74
N ALA A 82 7.04 -9.82 -14.51
CA ALA A 82 7.64 -9.23 -13.32
C ALA A 82 7.48 -7.69 -13.28
N LEU A 83 7.46 -7.05 -14.45
CA LEU A 83 7.35 -5.61 -14.62
C LEU A 83 6.50 -5.30 -15.85
N THR A 84 5.67 -4.25 -15.77
CA THR A 84 4.84 -3.76 -16.88
C THR A 84 4.76 -2.22 -16.88
N ASP A 85 4.46 -1.65 -18.02
CA ASP A 85 4.04 -0.26 -18.21
C ASP A 85 2.62 -0.17 -18.83
N GLY A 86 1.93 -1.32 -18.93
CA GLY A 86 0.60 -1.45 -19.54
C GLY A 86 -0.54 -1.14 -18.58
N ASP A 87 -1.73 -1.70 -18.87
CA ASP A 87 -2.92 -1.50 -18.04
C ASP A 87 -2.76 -2.14 -16.65
N LEU A 88 -2.83 -1.31 -15.62
CA LEU A 88 -2.79 -1.74 -14.22
C LEU A 88 -4.18 -1.69 -13.57
N LEU A 89 -5.05 -0.79 -14.03
CA LEU A 89 -6.36 -0.58 -13.42
C LEU A 89 -7.35 -1.70 -13.75
N GLY A 90 -7.44 -2.13 -14.99
CA GLY A 90 -8.39 -3.17 -15.41
C GLY A 90 -8.26 -4.46 -14.61
N PRO A 91 -7.06 -5.07 -14.50
CA PRO A 91 -6.83 -6.23 -13.63
C PRO A 91 -7.16 -5.99 -12.15
N ALA A 92 -6.87 -4.80 -11.61
CA ALA A 92 -7.17 -4.47 -10.22
C ALA A 92 -8.68 -4.37 -9.98
N VAL A 93 -9.42 -3.76 -10.90
CA VAL A 93 -10.90 -3.71 -10.86
C VAL A 93 -11.49 -5.11 -10.92
N ALA A 94 -11.00 -5.97 -11.78
CA ALA A 94 -11.47 -7.36 -11.90
C ALA A 94 -11.22 -8.16 -10.61
N ALA A 95 -10.08 -7.95 -9.96
CA ALA A 95 -9.78 -8.59 -8.67
C ALA A 95 -10.69 -8.04 -7.54
N GLU A 96 -10.94 -6.73 -7.51
CA GLU A 96 -11.85 -6.12 -6.55
C GLU A 96 -13.29 -6.62 -6.74
N ASP A 97 -13.76 -6.78 -7.98
CA ASP A 97 -15.09 -7.33 -8.28
C ASP A 97 -15.24 -8.79 -7.85
N LEU A 98 -14.13 -9.54 -7.86
CA LEU A 98 -14.13 -10.95 -7.46
C LEU A 98 -14.05 -11.11 -5.91
N PHE A 99 -13.18 -10.36 -5.27
CA PHE A 99 -12.83 -10.59 -3.86
C PHE A 99 -13.51 -9.63 -2.88
N HIS A 100 -13.91 -8.46 -3.34
CA HIS A 100 -14.47 -7.39 -2.48
C HIS A 100 -13.59 -7.12 -1.26
N TYR A 101 -12.28 -7.03 -1.46
CA TYR A 101 -11.30 -7.01 -0.37
C TYR A 101 -11.08 -5.62 0.22
N SER A 102 -11.44 -4.56 -0.50
CA SER A 102 -11.16 -3.20 -0.06
C SER A 102 -12.22 -2.67 0.90
N ALA A 103 -11.77 -1.92 1.88
CA ALA A 103 -12.67 -1.15 2.72
C ALA A 103 -13.16 0.08 1.96
N LEU A 104 -14.47 0.13 1.64
CA LEU A 104 -15.11 1.26 0.98
C LEU A 104 -15.44 2.34 2.01
N ALA A 105 -14.46 3.20 2.31
CA ALA A 105 -14.59 4.29 3.26
C ALA A 105 -14.42 5.66 2.59
N PRO A 106 -14.97 6.74 3.15
CA PRO A 106 -14.77 8.09 2.60
C PRO A 106 -13.30 8.52 2.48
N ALA A 107 -12.41 7.93 3.30
CA ALA A 107 -10.99 8.19 3.28
C ALA A 107 -10.23 7.44 2.17
N THR A 108 -10.82 6.40 1.55
CA THR A 108 -10.11 5.52 0.60
C THR A 108 -9.50 6.29 -0.58
N ALA A 109 -10.33 7.01 -1.33
CA ALA A 109 -9.84 7.77 -2.49
C ALA A 109 -8.88 8.92 -2.10
N PRO A 110 -9.16 9.75 -1.09
CA PRO A 110 -8.20 10.75 -0.62
C PRO A 110 -6.84 10.18 -0.22
N THR A 111 -6.81 9.03 0.49
CA THR A 111 -5.56 8.37 0.88
C THR A 111 -4.77 7.92 -0.36
N ILE A 112 -5.42 7.30 -1.35
CA ILE A 112 -4.73 6.89 -2.59
C ILE A 112 -4.19 8.11 -3.35
N ARG A 113 -4.94 9.23 -3.40
CA ARG A 113 -4.44 10.47 -4.03
C ARG A 113 -3.22 11.04 -3.32
N SER A 114 -3.15 10.98 -1.99
CA SER A 114 -1.95 11.44 -1.26
C SER A 114 -0.70 10.61 -1.56
N LEU A 115 -0.85 9.34 -1.96
CA LEU A 115 0.27 8.53 -2.42
C LEU A 115 0.82 9.03 -3.78
N ALA A 116 -0.03 9.58 -4.64
CA ALA A 116 0.39 10.17 -5.91
C ALA A 116 1.26 11.44 -5.70
N GLU A 117 1.05 12.19 -4.61
CA GLU A 117 1.85 13.36 -4.26
C GLU A 117 3.33 13.02 -3.95
N LEU A 118 3.64 11.74 -3.69
CA LEU A 118 5.03 11.27 -3.54
C LEU A 118 5.76 11.14 -4.88
N GLU A 119 5.05 11.28 -6.00
CA GLU A 119 5.58 11.16 -7.37
C GLU A 119 6.39 9.85 -7.56
N PRO A 120 5.83 8.67 -7.22
CA PRO A 120 6.57 7.43 -7.36
C PRO A 120 6.92 7.14 -8.82
N SER A 121 8.13 6.63 -9.05
CA SER A 121 8.59 6.16 -10.36
C SER A 121 8.34 4.67 -10.59
N THR A 122 8.02 3.94 -9.52
CA THR A 122 7.71 2.51 -9.56
C THR A 122 6.67 2.17 -8.50
N LEU A 123 5.67 1.38 -8.88
CA LEU A 123 4.73 0.75 -7.95
C LEU A 123 5.11 -0.73 -7.81
N ALA A 124 5.52 -1.14 -6.63
CA ALA A 124 5.85 -2.52 -6.32
C ALA A 124 4.65 -3.19 -5.66
N LEU A 125 3.93 -4.01 -6.41
CA LEU A 125 2.71 -4.67 -5.96
C LEU A 125 3.03 -5.95 -5.19
N MET A 126 2.19 -6.30 -4.23
CA MET A 126 2.27 -7.59 -3.54
C MET A 126 1.68 -8.70 -4.40
N HIS A 127 0.60 -8.43 -5.12
CA HIS A 127 -0.13 -9.38 -5.97
C HIS A 127 -0.27 -8.82 -7.38
N GLY A 128 0.61 -9.21 -8.28
CA GLY A 128 0.63 -8.73 -9.66
C GLY A 128 2.01 -8.26 -10.12
N PRO A 129 2.12 -7.66 -11.30
CA PRO A 129 3.37 -7.14 -11.82
C PRO A 129 3.76 -5.85 -11.11
N SER A 130 5.06 -5.60 -10.91
CA SER A 130 5.51 -4.24 -10.62
C SER A 130 5.24 -3.34 -11.83
N PHE A 131 5.05 -2.04 -11.59
CA PHE A 131 4.67 -1.07 -12.62
C PHE A 131 5.63 0.12 -12.67
N ASN A 132 6.05 0.50 -13.87
CA ASN A 132 6.95 1.63 -14.12
C ASN A 132 6.50 2.56 -15.26
N GLY A 133 5.19 2.56 -15.55
CA GLY A 133 4.57 3.56 -16.42
C GLY A 133 4.29 4.87 -15.69
N ASP A 134 3.20 5.54 -16.04
CA ASP A 134 2.75 6.75 -15.33
C ASP A 134 2.10 6.36 -13.98
N CYS A 135 2.95 6.23 -12.95
CA CYS A 135 2.53 5.82 -11.62
C CYS A 135 1.55 6.82 -10.97
N VAL A 136 1.73 8.11 -11.23
CA VAL A 136 0.85 9.16 -10.70
C VAL A 136 -0.53 9.06 -11.32
N ALA A 137 -0.61 8.93 -12.65
CA ALA A 137 -1.88 8.73 -13.34
C ALA A 137 -2.57 7.43 -12.92
N ALA A 138 -1.83 6.34 -12.73
CA ALA A 138 -2.38 5.07 -12.27
C ALA A 138 -3.00 5.19 -10.86
N LEU A 139 -2.33 5.86 -9.92
CA LEU A 139 -2.86 6.10 -8.57
C LEU A 139 -4.11 6.99 -8.61
N HIS A 140 -4.14 8.02 -9.43
CA HIS A 140 -5.34 8.85 -9.60
C HIS A 140 -6.51 8.03 -10.18
N ALA A 141 -6.26 7.22 -11.22
CA ALA A 141 -7.29 6.38 -11.81
C ALA A 141 -7.87 5.37 -10.81
N LEU A 142 -7.01 4.77 -9.96
CA LEU A 142 -7.46 3.88 -8.88
C LEU A 142 -8.30 4.65 -7.86
N ALA A 143 -7.87 5.84 -7.46
CA ALA A 143 -8.60 6.68 -6.51
C ALA A 143 -9.98 7.07 -7.05
N ASP A 144 -10.08 7.44 -8.33
CA ASP A 144 -11.34 7.78 -8.98
C ASP A 144 -12.29 6.59 -9.00
N HIS A 145 -11.78 5.39 -9.33
CA HIS A 145 -12.56 4.16 -9.27
C HIS A 145 -13.14 3.87 -7.87
N TYR A 146 -12.32 4.02 -6.83
CA TYR A 146 -12.82 3.83 -5.45
C TYR A 146 -13.77 4.94 -4.99
N GLN A 147 -13.57 6.17 -5.45
CA GLN A 147 -14.51 7.26 -5.19
C GLN A 147 -15.91 6.93 -5.72
N GLU A 148 -15.99 6.47 -6.97
CA GLU A 148 -17.26 6.05 -7.58
C GLU A 148 -17.93 4.90 -6.81
N ARG A 149 -17.16 3.91 -6.36
CA ARG A 149 -17.69 2.80 -5.54
C ARG A 149 -18.24 3.26 -4.19
N VAL A 150 -17.54 4.14 -3.50
CA VAL A 150 -17.97 4.71 -2.21
C VAL A 150 -19.26 5.49 -2.39
N GLU A 151 -19.35 6.31 -3.45
CA GLU A 151 -20.55 7.07 -3.77
C GLU A 151 -21.75 6.18 -4.12
N ALA A 152 -21.52 5.12 -4.91
CA ALA A 152 -22.55 4.15 -5.24
C ALA A 152 -23.04 3.39 -4.00
N ALA A 153 -22.15 2.99 -3.11
CA ALA A 153 -22.51 2.31 -1.86
C ALA A 153 -23.30 3.20 -0.90
N ALA A 154 -23.05 4.51 -0.91
CA ALA A 154 -23.79 5.46 -0.08
C ALA A 154 -25.22 5.76 -0.60
N GLN A 155 -25.56 5.37 -1.83
CA GLN A 155 -26.86 5.56 -2.46
C GLN A 155 -27.74 4.31 -2.42
N ALA A 156 -27.20 3.16 -2.01
CA ALA A 156 -27.87 1.86 -1.94
C ALA A 156 -28.53 1.63 -0.58
#